data_b56f5bf135876241004e8bdf92bc07da
#
_entry.id   b56f5bf135876241004e8bdf92bc07da
#
_cell.length_a   1.000
_cell.length_b   1.000
_cell.length_c   1.000
_cell.angle_alpha   90.00
_cell.angle_beta   90.00
_cell.angle_gamma   90.00
#
_symmetry.space_group_name_H-M   'P 1'
#
loop_
_entity.id
_entity.type
_entity.pdbx_description
1 polymer ?
#
loop_
_entity_poly.entity_id
_entity_poly.type
_entity_poly.pdbx_seq_one_letter_code
_entity_poly.pdbx_strand_id
1 'polypeptide(L)'
;MPDNYLPEVRNQYEALPYPPCDPQDDRKRLVLTWLEDLPMINHYCFAGKQSFRNGFRALVAGGGTGDATIFLAEQLRHTDAQVVHLDMSEASIALARERAQIRGLGNITWVHDSLLNLPALAAQLGKFDYINCSGVLHHLADPDLGFKALQSVLKEDGAIGLMVYATTGRIGVYQMQALMRMVNGGETDAQRKIANTRDILASLPPGNWFKRSEELHHDHKAGDAGIYDLLLHSQDRSYSVGELFDWLGDGTADGKKGHGLHLAFSDVQRGRSPYLPHMVLGSKPPAMAAALRKLPVRQQYEMAELMGGNIITHSLYLTRNAACTAPYGDPDYVPFFYHEPLTGDIAAQVFGNSRGQPFMLRHQHSGVSVMVNPGKYGAKILALIDGRRSFGEIFEQFRAAWQGKAAAPDNATLFADFAESYETLNALERLLLRLVSVDAATKQ
;
A
#
# COMPACT_ATOMS: atom_id res chain seq x y z
N MET A 1 22.30 -24.71 -8.42
CA MET A 1 20.84 -24.88 -8.68
C MET A 1 20.57 -24.24 -10.02
N PRO A 2 19.60 -24.70 -10.83
CA PRO A 2 19.28 -23.96 -12.05
C PRO A 2 18.79 -22.56 -11.64
N ASP A 3 19.37 -21.54 -12.28
CA ASP A 3 18.99 -20.16 -12.07
C ASP A 3 17.56 -19.93 -12.59
N ASN A 4 16.59 -19.93 -11.71
CA ASN A 4 15.16 -19.76 -12.03
C ASN A 4 14.76 -18.29 -12.24
N TYR A 5 15.71 -17.39 -12.45
CA TYR A 5 15.47 -15.96 -12.69
C TYR A 5 15.97 -15.55 -14.08
N LEU A 6 15.49 -14.41 -14.56
CA LEU A 6 15.96 -13.83 -15.82
C LEU A 6 17.33 -13.16 -15.58
N PRO A 7 18.41 -13.64 -16.23
CA PRO A 7 19.77 -13.09 -16.01
C PRO A 7 19.84 -11.61 -16.30
N GLU A 8 19.09 -11.11 -17.29
CA GLU A 8 19.06 -9.70 -17.66
C GLU A 8 18.52 -8.81 -16.51
N VAL A 9 17.50 -9.28 -15.79
CA VAL A 9 16.92 -8.56 -14.65
C VAL A 9 17.92 -8.49 -13.50
N ARG A 10 18.60 -9.59 -13.18
CA ARG A 10 19.67 -9.59 -12.18
C ARG A 10 20.80 -8.65 -12.56
N ASN A 11 21.30 -8.75 -13.78
CA ASN A 11 22.41 -7.92 -14.26
C ASN A 11 22.07 -6.43 -14.22
N GLN A 12 20.79 -6.07 -14.49
CA GLN A 12 20.31 -4.72 -14.37
C GLN A 12 20.45 -4.19 -12.93
N TYR A 13 19.92 -4.91 -11.94
CA TYR A 13 19.94 -4.46 -10.54
C TYR A 13 21.31 -4.57 -9.90
N GLU A 14 22.18 -5.45 -10.41
CA GLU A 14 23.58 -5.50 -9.99
C GLU A 14 24.37 -4.27 -10.50
N ALA A 15 24.12 -3.84 -11.74
CA ALA A 15 24.76 -2.68 -12.33
C ALA A 15 24.16 -1.35 -11.88
N LEU A 16 22.85 -1.32 -11.64
CA LEU A 16 22.06 -0.13 -11.31
C LEU A 16 21.12 -0.45 -10.13
N PRO A 17 21.66 -0.51 -8.88
CA PRO A 17 20.83 -0.77 -7.71
C PRO A 17 19.62 0.16 -7.61
N TYR A 18 18.43 -0.40 -7.29
CA TYR A 18 17.19 0.36 -7.29
C TYR A 18 16.39 0.13 -5.98
N PRO A 19 15.69 1.15 -5.44
CA PRO A 19 15.76 2.56 -5.86
C PRO A 19 17.15 3.18 -5.57
N PRO A 20 17.57 4.19 -6.36
CA PRO A 20 18.85 4.84 -6.12
C PRO A 20 18.83 5.56 -4.77
N CYS A 21 19.85 5.36 -3.95
CA CYS A 21 19.94 5.96 -2.62
C CYS A 21 21.38 6.32 -2.28
N ASP A 22 21.55 7.35 -1.44
CA ASP A 22 22.78 7.61 -0.70
C ASP A 22 22.60 7.10 0.74
N PRO A 23 23.34 6.08 1.19
CA PRO A 23 23.22 5.56 2.55
C PRO A 23 23.39 6.65 3.63
N GLN A 24 24.15 7.72 3.37
CA GLN A 24 24.36 8.81 4.33
C GLN A 24 23.09 9.63 4.62
N ASP A 25 22.09 9.57 3.73
CA ASP A 25 20.80 10.23 3.97
C ASP A 25 20.04 9.61 5.15
N ASP A 26 20.32 8.35 5.49
CA ASP A 26 19.74 7.67 6.66
C ASP A 26 20.15 8.29 8.00
N ARG A 27 21.20 9.14 8.03
CA ARG A 27 21.53 9.97 9.20
C ARG A 27 20.54 11.12 9.41
N LYS A 28 19.87 11.56 8.35
CA LYS A 28 19.03 12.76 8.33
C LYS A 28 17.55 12.45 8.35
N ARG A 29 17.14 11.38 7.65
CA ARG A 29 15.73 11.02 7.49
C ARG A 29 15.55 9.50 7.42
N LEU A 30 14.38 9.05 7.82
CA LEU A 30 13.86 7.71 7.56
C LEU A 30 12.95 7.80 6.33
N VAL A 31 13.20 6.95 5.34
CA VAL A 31 12.26 6.79 4.23
C VAL A 31 11.06 6.00 4.75
N LEU A 32 9.88 6.57 4.66
CA LEU A 32 8.63 5.93 5.04
C LEU A 32 8.05 5.20 3.84
N THR A 33 7.75 3.94 4.01
CA THR A 33 7.11 3.10 3.02
C THR A 33 5.71 2.70 3.49
N TRP A 34 4.82 2.38 2.55
CA TRP A 34 3.38 2.32 2.83
C TRP A 34 2.92 0.97 3.33
N LEU A 35 3.35 -0.07 2.63
CA LEU A 35 2.96 -1.45 2.96
C LEU A 35 3.64 -1.97 4.23
N GLU A 36 4.68 -1.30 4.71
CA GLU A 36 5.49 -1.69 5.86
C GLU A 36 5.16 -0.90 7.13
N ASP A 37 4.15 -0.05 7.08
CA ASP A 37 3.72 0.70 8.27
C ASP A 37 2.92 -0.20 9.22
N LEU A 38 3.39 -0.35 10.45
CA LEU A 38 2.80 -1.29 11.41
C LEU A 38 1.35 -0.99 11.78
N PRO A 39 0.90 0.27 11.96
CA PRO A 39 -0.52 0.59 12.10
C PRO A 39 -1.39 0.11 10.95
N MET A 40 -0.93 0.27 9.70
CA MET A 40 -1.63 -0.21 8.51
C MET A 40 -1.67 -1.73 8.46
N ILE A 41 -0.53 -2.38 8.67
CA ILE A 41 -0.42 -3.84 8.74
C ILE A 41 -1.36 -4.39 9.81
N ASN A 42 -1.37 -3.80 11.01
CA ASN A 42 -2.24 -4.25 12.10
C ASN A 42 -3.72 -4.12 11.73
N HIS A 43 -4.12 -2.98 11.17
CA HIS A 43 -5.50 -2.71 10.79
C HIS A 43 -6.01 -3.65 9.70
N TYR A 44 -5.25 -3.82 8.60
CA TYR A 44 -5.69 -4.58 7.43
C TYR A 44 -5.40 -6.08 7.50
N CYS A 45 -4.36 -6.49 8.25
CA CYS A 45 -3.86 -7.86 8.20
C CYS A 45 -4.12 -8.67 9.46
N PHE A 46 -4.25 -8.01 10.62
CA PHE A 46 -4.33 -8.69 11.91
C PHE A 46 -5.53 -8.25 12.75
N ALA A 47 -6.57 -7.75 12.11
CA ALA A 47 -7.81 -7.29 12.75
C ALA A 47 -7.55 -6.30 13.91
N GLY A 48 -6.50 -5.49 13.84
CA GLY A 48 -6.11 -4.57 14.91
C GLY A 48 -5.54 -5.24 16.17
N LYS A 49 -5.20 -6.53 16.15
CA LYS A 49 -4.87 -7.34 17.34
C LYS A 49 -3.38 -7.62 17.51
N GLN A 50 -2.53 -7.26 16.54
CA GLN A 50 -1.11 -7.58 16.57
C GLN A 50 -0.33 -6.57 17.41
N SER A 51 0.48 -7.06 18.35
CA SER A 51 1.36 -6.24 19.17
C SER A 51 2.77 -6.06 18.57
N PHE A 52 3.12 -6.84 17.56
CA PHE A 52 4.45 -6.93 16.95
C PHE A 52 5.58 -7.28 17.90
N ARG A 53 5.22 -7.79 19.08
CA ARG A 53 6.11 -8.37 20.09
C ARG A 53 5.98 -9.89 20.05
N ASN A 54 6.71 -10.61 20.86
CA ASN A 54 6.59 -12.06 21.00
C ASN A 54 6.91 -12.83 19.70
N GLY A 55 8.07 -12.56 19.12
CA GLY A 55 8.60 -13.33 18.01
C GLY A 55 7.98 -13.04 16.66
N PHE A 56 7.47 -11.82 16.43
CA PHE A 56 6.97 -11.41 15.12
C PHE A 56 8.07 -11.47 14.07
N ARG A 57 7.79 -12.06 12.93
CA ARG A 57 8.75 -12.27 11.85
C ARG A 57 8.24 -11.69 10.54
N ALA A 58 9.01 -10.81 9.94
CA ALA A 58 8.73 -10.22 8.65
C ALA A 58 9.78 -10.63 7.61
N LEU A 59 9.34 -10.88 6.37
CA LEU A 59 10.19 -11.07 5.20
C LEU A 59 9.98 -9.89 4.24
N VAL A 60 11.07 -9.29 3.79
CA VAL A 60 11.07 -8.37 2.65
C VAL A 60 11.69 -9.13 1.48
N ALA A 61 10.86 -9.56 0.54
CA ALA A 61 11.23 -10.37 -0.60
C ALA A 61 11.45 -9.47 -1.83
N GLY A 62 12.71 -9.36 -2.28
CA GLY A 62 13.16 -8.38 -3.25
C GLY A 62 13.33 -7.00 -2.58
N GLY A 63 14.13 -6.96 -1.51
CA GLY A 63 14.25 -5.78 -0.65
C GLY A 63 15.06 -4.64 -1.28
N GLY A 64 15.72 -4.85 -2.42
CA GLY A 64 16.47 -3.84 -3.15
C GLY A 64 17.47 -3.11 -2.26
N THR A 65 17.56 -1.80 -2.38
CA THR A 65 18.45 -0.95 -1.57
C THR A 65 17.95 -0.68 -0.15
N GLY A 66 16.81 -1.31 0.26
CA GLY A 66 16.46 -1.50 1.67
C GLY A 66 15.36 -0.59 2.23
N ASP A 67 14.66 0.23 1.45
CA ASP A 67 13.64 1.16 2.01
C ASP A 67 12.64 0.46 2.92
N ALA A 68 11.99 -0.58 2.43
CA ALA A 68 11.02 -1.39 3.19
C ALA A 68 11.65 -2.06 4.42
N THR A 69 12.85 -2.63 4.25
CA THR A 69 13.56 -3.34 5.31
C THR A 69 13.95 -2.40 6.44
N ILE A 70 14.54 -1.25 6.12
CA ILE A 70 14.98 -0.25 7.09
C ILE A 70 13.78 0.31 7.85
N PHE A 71 12.69 0.62 7.16
CA PHE A 71 11.48 1.16 7.80
C PHE A 71 10.83 0.15 8.76
N LEU A 72 10.67 -1.11 8.35
CA LEU A 72 10.18 -2.18 9.23
C LEU A 72 11.10 -2.39 10.43
N ALA A 73 12.40 -2.52 10.20
CA ALA A 73 13.36 -2.78 11.25
C ALA A 73 13.43 -1.63 12.27
N GLU A 74 13.31 -0.38 11.82
CA GLU A 74 13.26 0.80 12.68
C GLU A 74 12.04 0.80 13.60
N GLN A 75 10.85 0.52 13.07
CA GLN A 75 9.62 0.42 13.85
C GLN A 75 9.66 -0.72 14.87
N LEU A 76 10.35 -1.81 14.54
CA LEU A 76 10.47 -3.03 15.36
C LEU A 76 11.70 -3.05 16.26
N ARG A 77 12.54 -1.99 16.28
CA ARG A 77 13.86 -1.99 16.93
C ARG A 77 13.83 -2.31 18.43
N HIS A 78 12.74 -2.01 19.12
CA HIS A 78 12.57 -2.21 20.56
C HIS A 78 11.71 -3.42 20.89
N THR A 79 11.60 -4.37 19.98
CA THR A 79 10.89 -5.64 20.15
C THR A 79 11.84 -6.81 19.92
N ASP A 80 11.38 -8.04 20.11
CA ASP A 80 12.08 -9.27 19.73
C ASP A 80 11.82 -9.72 18.28
N ALA A 81 11.15 -8.85 17.50
CA ALA A 81 10.82 -9.11 16.10
C ALA A 81 12.06 -9.18 15.21
N GLN A 82 11.98 -10.01 14.17
CA GLN A 82 13.06 -10.19 13.19
C GLN A 82 12.58 -9.84 11.78
N VAL A 83 13.39 -9.07 11.07
CA VAL A 83 13.19 -8.76 9.66
C VAL A 83 14.20 -9.56 8.83
N VAL A 84 13.74 -10.30 7.84
CA VAL A 84 14.60 -10.96 6.86
C VAL A 84 14.55 -10.14 5.58
N HIS A 85 15.72 -9.69 5.12
CA HIS A 85 15.88 -9.05 3.82
C HIS A 85 16.40 -10.08 2.83
N LEU A 86 15.67 -10.33 1.77
CA LEU A 86 16.06 -11.23 0.69
C LEU A 86 16.08 -10.46 -0.62
N ASP A 87 17.23 -10.51 -1.30
CA ASP A 87 17.40 -9.95 -2.65
C ASP A 87 18.38 -10.77 -3.47
N MET A 88 18.27 -10.68 -4.79
CA MET A 88 19.15 -11.38 -5.75
C MET A 88 20.38 -10.55 -6.15
N SER A 89 20.42 -9.23 -5.81
CA SER A 89 21.52 -8.31 -6.08
C SER A 89 22.38 -8.12 -4.83
N GLU A 90 23.65 -8.52 -4.93
CA GLU A 90 24.62 -8.30 -3.85
C GLU A 90 24.92 -6.81 -3.67
N ALA A 91 24.96 -6.05 -4.76
CA ALA A 91 25.16 -4.60 -4.74
C ALA A 91 24.04 -3.90 -3.98
N SER A 92 22.78 -4.27 -4.22
CA SER A 92 21.62 -3.73 -3.49
C SER A 92 21.66 -4.08 -2.00
N ILE A 93 21.97 -5.34 -1.66
CA ILE A 93 22.13 -5.79 -0.27
C ILE A 93 23.25 -5.03 0.45
N ALA A 94 24.37 -4.76 -0.22
CA ALA A 94 25.49 -4.02 0.37
C ALA A 94 25.05 -2.60 0.78
N LEU A 95 24.31 -1.89 -0.08
CA LEU A 95 23.74 -0.57 0.23
C LEU A 95 22.76 -0.63 1.40
N ALA A 96 21.85 -1.62 1.39
CA ALA A 96 20.88 -1.79 2.47
C ALA A 96 21.56 -2.10 3.81
N ARG A 97 22.63 -2.88 3.83
CA ARG A 97 23.45 -3.16 5.04
C ARG A 97 24.14 -1.90 5.57
N GLU A 98 24.71 -1.07 4.70
CA GLU A 98 25.33 0.19 5.11
C GLU A 98 24.28 1.12 5.76
N ARG A 99 23.11 1.25 5.17
CA ARG A 99 21.98 2.00 5.72
C ARG A 99 21.59 1.50 7.12
N ALA A 100 21.44 0.18 7.27
CA ALA A 100 21.14 -0.45 8.57
C ALA A 100 22.22 -0.17 9.61
N GLN A 101 23.50 -0.23 9.24
CA GLN A 101 24.63 0.09 10.13
C GLN A 101 24.60 1.56 10.57
N ILE A 102 24.34 2.49 9.66
CA ILE A 102 24.22 3.92 9.95
C ILE A 102 23.14 4.18 11.00
N ARG A 103 22.01 3.43 10.95
CA ARG A 103 20.91 3.52 11.91
C ARG A 103 21.11 2.67 13.16
N GLY A 104 22.15 1.82 13.22
CA GLY A 104 22.36 0.89 14.35
C GLY A 104 21.27 -0.17 14.48
N LEU A 105 20.75 -0.68 13.37
CA LEU A 105 19.73 -1.73 13.35
C LEU A 105 20.38 -3.10 13.40
N GLY A 106 20.02 -3.91 14.41
CA GLY A 106 20.57 -5.26 14.63
C GLY A 106 19.56 -6.39 14.46
N ASN A 107 18.31 -6.06 14.15
CA ASN A 107 17.18 -7.01 14.04
C ASN A 107 16.91 -7.46 12.58
N ILE A 108 17.94 -7.42 11.72
CA ILE A 108 17.85 -7.77 10.29
C ILE A 108 18.74 -8.97 9.98
N THR A 109 18.16 -9.97 9.31
CA THR A 109 18.88 -11.09 8.70
C THR A 109 18.94 -10.88 7.18
N TRP A 110 20.13 -11.03 6.60
CA TRP A 110 20.39 -10.79 5.18
C TRP A 110 20.53 -12.08 4.41
N VAL A 111 19.77 -12.22 3.32
CA VAL A 111 19.78 -13.41 2.46
C VAL A 111 20.01 -12.97 1.01
N HIS A 112 21.11 -13.42 0.42
CA HIS A 112 21.42 -13.22 -0.99
C HIS A 112 20.93 -14.44 -1.77
N ASP A 113 19.72 -14.38 -2.29
CA ASP A 113 19.10 -15.46 -3.08
C ASP A 113 17.91 -14.93 -3.87
N SER A 114 17.39 -15.75 -4.79
CA SER A 114 16.13 -15.48 -5.48
C SER A 114 14.94 -15.84 -4.61
N LEU A 115 13.87 -15.04 -4.66
CA LEU A 115 12.61 -15.36 -4.00
C LEU A 115 12.00 -16.68 -4.50
N LEU A 116 12.32 -17.10 -5.71
CA LEU A 116 11.89 -18.40 -6.29
C LEU A 116 12.48 -19.59 -5.54
N ASN A 117 13.57 -19.40 -4.79
CA ASN A 117 14.21 -20.44 -3.97
C ASN A 117 13.64 -20.51 -2.53
N LEU A 118 12.68 -19.65 -2.15
CA LEU A 118 12.05 -19.67 -0.83
C LEU A 118 11.53 -21.06 -0.39
N PRO A 119 10.94 -21.90 -1.27
CA PRO A 119 10.54 -23.25 -0.87
C PRO A 119 11.72 -24.10 -0.37
N ALA A 120 12.90 -23.97 -0.98
CA ALA A 120 14.11 -24.68 -0.56
C ALA A 120 14.71 -24.08 0.73
N LEU A 121 14.58 -22.79 0.92
CA LEU A 121 15.06 -22.05 2.09
C LEU A 121 14.10 -22.16 3.30
N ALA A 122 12.90 -22.70 3.12
CA ALA A 122 11.86 -22.73 4.14
C ALA A 122 12.29 -23.42 5.45
N ALA A 123 13.09 -24.49 5.37
CA ALA A 123 13.61 -25.18 6.56
C ALA A 123 14.59 -24.31 7.36
N GLN A 124 15.36 -23.47 6.70
CA GLN A 124 16.32 -22.57 7.33
C GLN A 124 15.68 -21.28 7.84
N LEU A 125 14.81 -20.68 7.01
CA LEU A 125 14.21 -19.39 7.31
C LEU A 125 12.99 -19.48 8.22
N GLY A 126 12.28 -20.63 8.21
CA GLY A 126 11.00 -20.79 8.91
C GLY A 126 9.86 -20.01 8.22
N LYS A 127 8.77 -19.81 8.98
CA LYS A 127 7.58 -19.10 8.50
C LYS A 127 7.53 -17.66 8.99
N PHE A 128 6.84 -16.81 8.25
CA PHE A 128 6.70 -15.38 8.50
C PHE A 128 5.26 -15.00 8.82
N ASP A 129 5.09 -14.06 9.75
CA ASP A 129 3.80 -13.43 10.05
C ASP A 129 3.42 -12.45 8.94
N TYR A 130 4.40 -11.75 8.41
CA TYR A 130 4.19 -10.77 7.34
C TYR A 130 5.26 -10.92 6.26
N ILE A 131 4.85 -10.85 5.01
CA ILE A 131 5.76 -10.80 3.86
C ILE A 131 5.48 -9.54 3.06
N ASN A 132 6.50 -8.70 2.87
CA ASN A 132 6.46 -7.63 1.89
C ASN A 132 7.05 -8.14 0.57
N CYS A 133 6.36 -7.87 -0.53
CA CYS A 133 6.85 -8.10 -1.89
C CYS A 133 6.41 -6.92 -2.78
N SER A 134 7.19 -5.86 -2.74
CA SER A 134 6.86 -4.60 -3.40
C SER A 134 7.77 -4.36 -4.61
N GLY A 135 7.19 -4.27 -5.80
CA GLY A 135 7.96 -3.97 -7.02
C GLY A 135 8.71 -5.19 -7.60
N VAL A 136 8.26 -6.42 -7.36
CA VAL A 136 9.05 -7.62 -7.70
C VAL A 136 8.32 -8.59 -8.62
N LEU A 137 7.11 -9.04 -8.26
CA LEU A 137 6.45 -10.14 -8.97
C LEU A 137 6.19 -9.85 -10.46
N HIS A 138 5.94 -8.60 -10.79
CA HIS A 138 5.69 -8.18 -12.17
C HIS A 138 6.93 -8.21 -13.08
N HIS A 139 8.11 -8.43 -12.51
CA HIS A 139 9.36 -8.63 -13.24
C HIS A 139 9.72 -10.11 -13.45
N LEU A 140 8.95 -11.02 -12.86
CA LEU A 140 9.18 -12.46 -13.06
C LEU A 140 8.62 -12.93 -14.39
N ALA A 141 9.27 -13.92 -15.00
CA ALA A 141 8.76 -14.61 -16.18
C ALA A 141 7.42 -15.31 -15.88
N ASP A 142 7.30 -15.89 -14.69
CA ASP A 142 6.06 -16.46 -14.15
C ASP A 142 5.80 -15.88 -12.73
N PRO A 143 4.96 -14.84 -12.62
CA PRO A 143 4.59 -14.24 -11.33
C PRO A 143 3.89 -15.21 -10.38
N ASP A 144 3.18 -16.21 -10.89
CA ASP A 144 2.45 -17.19 -10.09
C ASP A 144 3.41 -18.13 -9.34
N LEU A 145 4.52 -18.52 -9.96
CA LEU A 145 5.59 -19.26 -9.28
C LEU A 145 6.20 -18.45 -8.14
N GLY A 146 6.46 -17.16 -8.38
CA GLY A 146 6.93 -16.26 -7.34
C GLY A 146 5.95 -16.13 -6.19
N PHE A 147 4.66 -15.99 -6.49
CA PHE A 147 3.62 -15.90 -5.48
C PHE A 147 3.48 -17.18 -4.63
N LYS A 148 3.51 -18.34 -5.28
CA LYS A 148 3.55 -19.65 -4.60
C LYS A 148 4.79 -19.82 -3.71
N ALA A 149 5.93 -19.31 -4.15
CA ALA A 149 7.15 -19.31 -3.33
C ALA A 149 6.97 -18.46 -2.04
N LEU A 150 6.37 -17.28 -2.13
CA LEU A 150 6.02 -16.48 -0.95
C LEU A 150 5.06 -17.23 -0.02
N GLN A 151 4.00 -17.83 -0.56
CA GLN A 151 3.04 -18.60 0.24
C GLN A 151 3.69 -19.80 0.95
N SER A 152 4.74 -20.38 0.38
CA SER A 152 5.44 -21.53 0.98
C SER A 152 6.09 -21.22 2.33
N VAL A 153 6.42 -19.96 2.58
CA VAL A 153 7.03 -19.47 3.84
C VAL A 153 6.10 -18.57 4.65
N LEU A 154 4.86 -18.39 4.24
CA LEU A 154 3.85 -17.65 4.99
C LEU A 154 3.23 -18.51 6.08
N LYS A 155 3.02 -17.95 7.29
CA LYS A 155 2.20 -18.59 8.34
C LYS A 155 0.74 -18.69 7.91
N GLU A 156 -0.02 -19.56 8.56
CA GLU A 156 -1.44 -19.77 8.24
C GLU A 156 -2.28 -18.51 8.48
N ASP A 157 -1.98 -17.79 9.55
CA ASP A 157 -2.58 -16.50 9.92
C ASP A 157 -1.77 -15.29 9.45
N GLY A 158 -0.77 -15.51 8.59
CA GLY A 158 0.07 -14.46 8.04
C GLY A 158 -0.58 -13.66 6.93
N ALA A 159 0.06 -12.56 6.58
CA ALA A 159 -0.37 -11.64 5.51
C ALA A 159 0.77 -11.27 4.56
N ILE A 160 0.40 -10.85 3.34
CA ILE A 160 1.35 -10.36 2.33
C ILE A 160 0.97 -8.92 1.97
N GLY A 161 1.93 -8.00 2.06
CA GLY A 161 1.88 -6.69 1.41
C GLY A 161 2.47 -6.80 0.02
N LEU A 162 1.67 -6.52 -1.00
CA LEU A 162 2.04 -6.66 -2.39
C LEU A 162 1.94 -5.32 -3.12
N MET A 163 2.96 -4.97 -3.89
CA MET A 163 2.83 -3.92 -4.90
C MET A 163 3.21 -4.46 -6.26
N VAL A 164 2.32 -4.23 -7.23
CA VAL A 164 2.55 -4.53 -8.65
C VAL A 164 2.14 -3.35 -9.53
N TYR A 165 2.63 -3.32 -10.75
CA TYR A 165 2.29 -2.26 -11.71
C TYR A 165 0.83 -2.35 -12.15
N ALA A 166 0.17 -1.19 -12.26
CA ALA A 166 -1.20 -1.05 -12.73
C ALA A 166 -1.26 -0.75 -14.22
N THR A 167 -2.27 -1.28 -14.90
CA THR A 167 -2.42 -1.12 -16.36
C THR A 167 -2.82 0.31 -16.73
N THR A 168 -3.83 0.85 -16.06
CA THR A 168 -4.55 2.05 -16.50
C THR A 168 -3.67 3.29 -16.45
N GLY A 169 -2.93 3.50 -15.36
CA GLY A 169 -2.06 4.67 -15.20
C GLY A 169 -0.71 4.57 -15.91
N ARG A 170 -0.34 3.38 -16.42
CA ARG A 170 0.97 3.14 -17.07
C ARG A 170 0.89 3.03 -18.61
N ILE A 171 -0.24 3.36 -19.23
CA ILE A 171 -0.40 3.29 -20.70
C ILE A 171 0.74 4.02 -21.42
N GLY A 172 1.08 5.24 -20.98
CA GLY A 172 2.17 6.03 -21.57
C GLY A 172 3.54 5.38 -21.38
N VAL A 173 3.78 4.72 -20.25
CA VAL A 173 5.03 3.98 -19.97
C VAL A 173 5.21 2.84 -20.96
N TYR A 174 4.18 2.01 -21.14
CA TYR A 174 4.26 0.87 -22.08
C TYR A 174 4.39 1.31 -23.54
N GLN A 175 3.77 2.44 -23.90
CA GLN A 175 3.99 3.07 -25.20
C GLN A 175 5.48 3.44 -25.38
N MET A 176 6.09 4.06 -24.36
CA MET A 176 7.50 4.43 -24.41
C MET A 176 8.43 3.23 -24.40
N GLN A 177 8.17 2.22 -23.59
CA GLN A 177 8.97 0.98 -23.60
C GLN A 177 8.96 0.30 -24.98
N ALA A 178 7.78 0.26 -25.63
CA ALA A 178 7.68 -0.25 -27.01
C ALA A 178 8.53 0.58 -27.98
N LEU A 179 8.46 1.92 -27.89
CA LEU A 179 9.28 2.83 -28.68
C LEU A 179 10.78 2.60 -28.42
N MET A 180 11.19 2.52 -27.17
CA MET A 180 12.61 2.39 -26.81
C MET A 180 13.19 1.02 -27.20
N ARG A 181 12.38 -0.05 -27.20
CA ARG A 181 12.78 -1.35 -27.81
C ARG A 181 13.08 -1.21 -29.30
N MET A 182 12.32 -0.39 -30.02
CA MET A 182 12.57 -0.15 -31.47
C MET A 182 13.79 0.74 -31.68
N VAL A 183 13.95 1.81 -30.90
CA VAL A 183 15.07 2.75 -31.02
C VAL A 183 16.41 2.07 -30.67
N ASN A 184 16.42 1.20 -29.66
CA ASN A 184 17.61 0.53 -29.17
C ASN A 184 17.79 -0.90 -29.72
N GLY A 185 17.10 -1.27 -30.79
CA GLY A 185 16.95 -2.67 -31.29
C GLY A 185 18.24 -3.39 -31.63
N GLY A 186 19.31 -3.27 -31.16
CA GLY A 186 20.60 -3.96 -31.33
C GLY A 186 21.68 -3.39 -30.44
N GLU A 187 21.32 -2.37 -29.66
CA GLU A 187 22.24 -1.73 -28.73
C GLU A 187 22.39 -2.59 -27.45
N THR A 188 23.62 -2.85 -27.05
CA THR A 188 23.93 -3.61 -25.86
C THR A 188 24.44 -2.74 -24.71
N ASP A 189 24.98 -1.56 -25.01
CA ASP A 189 25.50 -0.62 -24.03
C ASP A 189 24.34 0.09 -23.30
N ALA A 190 24.26 -0.13 -21.99
CA ALA A 190 23.25 0.46 -21.14
C ALA A 190 23.30 2.01 -21.12
N GLN A 191 24.48 2.61 -21.11
CA GLN A 191 24.64 4.07 -21.10
C GLN A 191 24.17 4.68 -22.42
N ARG A 192 24.39 4.02 -23.54
CA ARG A 192 23.89 4.45 -24.83
C ARG A 192 22.37 4.33 -24.92
N LYS A 193 21.79 3.25 -24.40
CA LYS A 193 20.30 3.13 -24.29
C LYS A 193 19.71 4.26 -23.47
N ILE A 194 20.32 4.59 -22.33
CA ILE A 194 19.90 5.69 -21.46
C ILE A 194 19.99 7.03 -22.19
N ALA A 195 21.10 7.30 -22.89
CA ALA A 195 21.28 8.52 -23.67
C ALA A 195 20.21 8.66 -24.75
N ASN A 196 19.99 7.62 -25.55
CA ASN A 196 18.93 7.58 -26.56
C ASN A 196 17.53 7.86 -25.95
N THR A 197 17.28 7.32 -24.76
CA THR A 197 16.00 7.52 -24.06
C THR A 197 15.83 8.98 -23.63
N ARG A 198 16.89 9.63 -23.13
CA ARG A 198 16.86 11.06 -22.78
C ARG A 198 16.58 11.95 -23.99
N ASP A 199 17.24 11.67 -25.12
CA ASP A 199 17.05 12.44 -26.36
C ASP A 199 15.61 12.31 -26.87
N ILE A 200 15.04 11.13 -26.83
CA ILE A 200 13.63 10.90 -27.20
C ILE A 200 12.69 11.63 -26.24
N LEU A 201 12.88 11.49 -24.91
CA LEU A 201 12.04 12.16 -23.91
C LEU A 201 12.01 13.67 -24.07
N ALA A 202 13.18 14.29 -24.39
CA ALA A 202 13.31 15.72 -24.63
C ALA A 202 12.58 16.19 -25.89
N SER A 203 12.36 15.27 -26.86
CA SER A 203 11.79 15.58 -28.19
C SER A 203 10.32 15.16 -28.31
N LEU A 204 9.71 14.55 -27.28
CA LEU A 204 8.33 14.06 -27.36
C LEU A 204 7.33 15.20 -27.58
N PRO A 205 6.38 15.06 -28.53
CA PRO A 205 5.31 16.02 -28.69
C PRO A 205 4.32 15.96 -27.53
N PRO A 206 3.62 17.06 -27.20
CA PRO A 206 2.69 17.13 -26.06
C PRO A 206 1.50 16.17 -26.17
N GLY A 207 1.22 15.65 -27.37
CA GLY A 207 0.18 14.63 -27.59
C GLY A 207 0.57 13.21 -27.16
N ASN A 208 1.85 12.94 -26.91
CA ASN A 208 2.31 11.62 -26.45
C ASN A 208 1.70 11.27 -25.09
N TRP A 209 1.27 10.01 -24.91
CA TRP A 209 0.59 9.58 -23.67
C TRP A 209 1.50 9.65 -22.45
N PHE A 210 2.78 9.31 -22.58
CA PHE A 210 3.74 9.45 -21.48
C PHE A 210 3.88 10.92 -21.09
N LYS A 211 4.04 11.81 -22.08
CA LYS A 211 4.18 13.25 -21.85
C LYS A 211 2.96 13.86 -21.14
N ARG A 212 1.77 13.36 -21.45
CA ARG A 212 0.52 13.79 -20.79
C ARG A 212 0.41 13.30 -19.34
N SER A 213 0.99 12.15 -19.03
CA SER A 213 0.97 11.52 -17.69
C SER A 213 2.30 11.61 -16.97
N GLU A 214 3.26 12.39 -17.46
CA GLU A 214 4.63 12.44 -16.93
C GLU A 214 4.69 12.79 -15.43
N GLU A 215 3.74 13.61 -14.96
CA GLU A 215 3.65 13.97 -13.54
C GLU A 215 3.31 12.79 -12.60
N LEU A 216 2.79 11.71 -13.17
CA LEU A 216 2.54 10.47 -12.40
C LEU A 216 3.79 9.60 -12.26
N HIS A 217 4.81 9.84 -13.10
CA HIS A 217 5.99 8.99 -13.26
C HIS A 217 7.26 9.80 -12.99
N HIS A 218 7.76 9.75 -11.77
CA HIS A 218 8.94 10.55 -11.38
C HIS A 218 10.27 9.80 -11.51
N ASP A 219 10.24 8.47 -11.68
CA ASP A 219 11.43 7.61 -11.65
C ASP A 219 12.49 8.03 -12.69
N HIS A 220 12.08 8.40 -13.91
CA HIS A 220 13.00 8.88 -14.95
C HIS A 220 13.76 10.17 -14.59
N LYS A 221 13.31 10.89 -13.56
CA LYS A 221 13.99 12.09 -13.01
C LYS A 221 15.01 11.74 -11.92
N ALA A 222 15.00 10.49 -11.46
CA ALA A 222 15.88 10.00 -10.40
C ALA A 222 17.23 9.44 -10.92
N GLY A 223 17.64 9.82 -12.12
CA GLY A 223 18.92 9.40 -12.71
C GLY A 223 18.83 8.19 -13.62
N ASP A 224 19.98 7.57 -13.89
CA ASP A 224 20.11 6.48 -14.85
C ASP A 224 19.33 5.22 -14.45
N ALA A 225 19.40 4.85 -13.18
CA ALA A 225 18.68 3.71 -12.65
C ALA A 225 17.17 3.87 -12.82
N GLY A 226 16.62 5.06 -12.54
CA GLY A 226 15.20 5.34 -12.72
C GLY A 226 14.73 5.37 -14.18
N ILE A 227 15.57 5.86 -15.11
CA ILE A 227 15.28 5.78 -16.55
C ILE A 227 15.26 4.32 -17.00
N TYR A 228 16.24 3.56 -16.56
CA TYR A 228 16.39 2.17 -16.98
C TYR A 228 15.23 1.33 -16.45
N ASP A 229 14.92 1.46 -15.16
CA ASP A 229 13.82 0.73 -14.51
C ASP A 229 12.46 1.05 -15.16
N LEU A 230 12.15 2.33 -15.36
CA LEU A 230 10.85 2.75 -15.89
C LEU A 230 10.65 2.44 -17.37
N LEU A 231 11.67 2.70 -18.23
CA LEU A 231 11.50 2.77 -19.68
C LEU A 231 12.33 1.76 -20.48
N LEU A 232 13.31 1.12 -19.87
CA LEU A 232 14.23 0.18 -20.52
C LEU A 232 14.22 -1.23 -19.93
N HIS A 233 13.38 -1.44 -18.91
CA HIS A 233 13.28 -2.75 -18.25
C HIS A 233 12.97 -3.86 -19.28
N SER A 234 13.72 -4.97 -19.18
CA SER A 234 13.60 -6.10 -20.13
C SER A 234 12.30 -6.88 -19.94
N GLN A 235 11.79 -6.93 -18.72
CA GLN A 235 10.63 -7.70 -18.33
C GLN A 235 9.81 -6.94 -17.29
N ASP A 236 8.67 -6.41 -17.68
CA ASP A 236 7.65 -5.97 -16.74
C ASP A 236 6.24 -6.31 -17.26
N ARG A 237 5.31 -6.38 -16.34
CA ARG A 237 3.91 -6.64 -16.60
C ARG A 237 3.05 -5.77 -15.71
N SER A 238 1.94 -5.27 -16.24
CA SER A 238 0.91 -4.60 -15.45
C SER A 238 -0.30 -5.50 -15.22
N TYR A 239 -1.09 -5.11 -14.24
CA TYR A 239 -2.33 -5.77 -13.89
C TYR A 239 -3.45 -4.74 -13.78
N SER A 240 -4.65 -5.11 -14.22
CA SER A 240 -5.89 -4.44 -13.83
C SER A 240 -6.39 -4.98 -12.49
N VAL A 241 -7.31 -4.26 -11.86
CA VAL A 241 -8.00 -4.76 -10.66
C VAL A 241 -8.66 -6.12 -10.91
N GLY A 242 -9.33 -6.27 -12.06
CA GLY A 242 -9.98 -7.54 -12.43
C GLY A 242 -9.00 -8.71 -12.50
N GLU A 243 -7.84 -8.51 -13.15
CA GLU A 243 -6.79 -9.54 -13.23
C GLU A 243 -6.22 -9.90 -11.85
N LEU A 244 -6.12 -8.95 -10.91
CA LEU A 244 -5.68 -9.24 -9.54
C LEU A 244 -6.70 -10.08 -8.78
N PHE A 245 -7.99 -9.81 -8.91
CA PHE A 245 -9.03 -10.65 -8.32
C PHE A 245 -9.06 -12.04 -8.95
N ASP A 246 -8.86 -12.14 -10.26
CA ASP A 246 -8.77 -13.44 -10.95
C ASP A 246 -7.58 -14.26 -10.51
N TRP A 247 -6.43 -13.63 -10.28
CA TRP A 247 -5.20 -14.31 -9.90
C TRP A 247 -5.14 -14.59 -8.39
N LEU A 248 -5.30 -13.57 -7.56
CA LEU A 248 -5.04 -13.65 -6.12
C LEU A 248 -6.31 -13.95 -5.30
N GLY A 249 -7.49 -13.56 -5.80
CA GLY A 249 -8.79 -13.75 -5.17
C GLY A 249 -9.49 -15.05 -5.58
N ASP A 250 -10.78 -14.93 -5.87
CA ASP A 250 -11.67 -16.08 -6.09
C ASP A 250 -11.45 -16.80 -7.44
N GLY A 251 -10.72 -16.16 -8.36
CA GLY A 251 -10.48 -16.69 -9.72
C GLY A 251 -11.39 -16.06 -10.77
N THR A 252 -11.36 -16.65 -11.96
CA THR A 252 -12.08 -16.15 -13.14
C THR A 252 -13.53 -16.66 -13.21
N ALA A 253 -14.39 -15.91 -13.88
CA ALA A 253 -15.79 -16.30 -14.08
C ALA A 253 -15.98 -17.60 -14.87
N ASP A 254 -15.00 -18.00 -15.70
CA ASP A 254 -14.98 -19.24 -16.45
C ASP A 254 -14.43 -20.46 -15.66
N GLY A 255 -14.15 -20.25 -14.37
CA GLY A 255 -13.83 -21.33 -13.42
C GLY A 255 -12.36 -21.60 -13.18
N LYS A 256 -11.43 -20.77 -13.68
CA LYS A 256 -10.02 -20.83 -13.27
C LYS A 256 -9.92 -20.36 -11.83
N LYS A 257 -9.40 -21.21 -10.94
CA LYS A 257 -9.22 -20.86 -9.52
C LYS A 257 -8.09 -19.86 -9.34
N GLY A 258 -8.36 -18.83 -8.54
CA GLY A 258 -7.34 -17.97 -7.97
C GLY A 258 -6.76 -18.56 -6.67
N HIS A 259 -6.03 -17.73 -5.92
CA HIS A 259 -5.44 -18.15 -4.65
C HIS A 259 -6.40 -18.06 -3.45
N GLY A 260 -7.62 -17.59 -3.65
CA GLY A 260 -8.68 -17.52 -2.62
C GLY A 260 -8.39 -16.53 -1.49
N LEU A 261 -7.69 -15.44 -1.77
CA LEU A 261 -7.31 -14.45 -0.77
C LEU A 261 -8.26 -13.25 -0.79
N HIS A 262 -8.43 -12.63 0.35
CA HIS A 262 -9.03 -11.32 0.48
C HIS A 262 -8.02 -10.23 0.09
N LEU A 263 -8.45 -9.30 -0.77
CA LEU A 263 -7.64 -8.21 -1.29
C LEU A 263 -8.12 -6.88 -0.69
N ALA A 264 -7.30 -6.27 0.17
CA ALA A 264 -7.52 -4.92 0.69
C ALA A 264 -6.56 -3.95 -0.01
N PHE A 265 -7.09 -3.15 -0.94
CA PHE A 265 -6.31 -2.16 -1.68
C PHE A 265 -6.02 -0.93 -0.83
N SER A 266 -4.82 -0.40 -0.97
CA SER A 266 -4.25 0.70 -0.21
C SER A 266 -3.59 1.72 -1.15
N ASP A 267 -2.89 2.73 -0.60
CA ASP A 267 -2.05 3.69 -1.35
C ASP A 267 -2.77 4.93 -1.91
N VAL A 268 -3.86 5.35 -1.28
CA VAL A 268 -4.55 6.62 -1.62
C VAL A 268 -3.66 7.84 -1.35
N GLN A 269 -2.75 7.73 -0.40
CA GLN A 269 -1.89 8.83 0.07
C GLN A 269 -0.87 9.31 -0.98
N ARG A 270 -0.49 8.47 -1.94
CA ARG A 270 0.45 8.84 -3.02
C ARG A 270 -0.19 9.63 -4.16
N GLY A 271 -1.38 10.18 -3.95
CA GLY A 271 -2.05 11.00 -4.96
C GLY A 271 -2.86 10.21 -5.96
N ARG A 272 -3.21 8.96 -5.64
CA ARG A 272 -3.99 8.09 -6.51
C ARG A 272 -5.46 8.15 -6.17
N SER A 273 -6.28 7.80 -7.13
CA SER A 273 -7.72 7.70 -6.91
C SER A 273 -8.04 6.54 -5.96
N PRO A 274 -8.95 6.74 -5.00
CA PRO A 274 -9.45 5.64 -4.18
C PRO A 274 -10.17 4.62 -5.06
N TYR A 275 -10.20 3.37 -4.60
CA TYR A 275 -10.87 2.28 -5.33
C TYR A 275 -12.40 2.28 -5.18
N LEU A 276 -13.00 3.42 -4.81
CA LEU A 276 -14.45 3.56 -4.64
C LEU A 276 -15.02 4.54 -5.67
N PRO A 277 -15.90 4.10 -6.58
CA PRO A 277 -16.40 4.93 -7.69
C PRO A 277 -17.00 6.25 -7.25
N HIS A 278 -17.77 6.26 -6.16
CA HIS A 278 -18.43 7.46 -5.64
C HIS A 278 -17.43 8.49 -5.12
N MET A 279 -16.23 8.07 -4.70
CA MET A 279 -15.14 8.96 -4.29
C MET A 279 -14.35 9.49 -5.49
N VAL A 280 -14.14 8.67 -6.52
CA VAL A 280 -13.46 9.06 -7.76
C VAL A 280 -14.26 10.13 -8.51
N LEU A 281 -15.60 10.01 -8.53
CA LEU A 281 -16.49 10.94 -9.21
C LEU A 281 -16.56 12.33 -8.54
N GLY A 282 -16.01 12.48 -7.33
CA GLY A 282 -15.80 13.79 -6.70
C GLY A 282 -17.07 14.56 -6.36
N SER A 283 -17.03 15.90 -6.55
CA SER A 283 -17.99 16.85 -5.97
C SER A 283 -19.39 16.86 -6.61
N LYS A 284 -19.53 16.31 -7.78
CA LYS A 284 -20.82 16.27 -8.49
C LYS A 284 -21.04 14.87 -9.06
N PRO A 285 -21.23 13.87 -8.18
CA PRO A 285 -21.47 12.53 -8.67
C PRO A 285 -22.78 12.49 -9.46
N PRO A 286 -22.82 11.78 -10.58
CA PRO A 286 -24.07 11.57 -11.31
C PRO A 286 -25.08 10.83 -10.43
N ALA A 287 -26.39 10.98 -10.71
CA ALA A 287 -27.45 10.32 -9.94
C ALA A 287 -27.25 8.80 -9.79
N MET A 288 -26.60 8.16 -10.77
CA MET A 288 -26.28 6.73 -10.73
C MET A 288 -25.20 6.35 -9.69
N ALA A 289 -24.43 7.29 -9.15
CA ALA A 289 -23.35 6.97 -8.22
C ALA A 289 -23.83 6.21 -6.97
N ALA A 290 -25.02 6.50 -6.50
CA ALA A 290 -25.64 5.77 -5.39
C ALA A 290 -25.91 4.29 -5.72
N ALA A 291 -26.18 3.96 -6.98
CA ALA A 291 -26.34 2.59 -7.44
C ALA A 291 -25.00 1.85 -7.48
N LEU A 292 -23.89 2.55 -7.81
CA LEU A 292 -22.56 1.97 -7.87
C LEU A 292 -22.09 1.44 -6.50
N ARG A 293 -22.49 2.10 -5.41
CA ARG A 293 -22.17 1.63 -4.03
C ARG A 293 -22.77 0.27 -3.67
N LYS A 294 -23.80 -0.17 -4.40
CA LYS A 294 -24.50 -1.45 -4.16
C LYS A 294 -23.91 -2.62 -4.95
N LEU A 295 -22.96 -2.34 -5.84
CA LEU A 295 -22.32 -3.37 -6.64
C LEU A 295 -21.33 -4.18 -5.77
N PRO A 296 -21.01 -5.44 -6.17
CA PRO A 296 -19.92 -6.18 -5.56
C PRO A 296 -18.63 -5.39 -5.52
N VAL A 297 -17.84 -5.53 -4.45
CA VAL A 297 -16.59 -4.78 -4.20
C VAL A 297 -15.65 -4.84 -5.40
N ARG A 298 -15.46 -6.01 -6.00
CA ARG A 298 -14.66 -6.19 -7.21
C ARG A 298 -15.09 -5.23 -8.33
N GLN A 299 -16.40 -5.19 -8.64
CA GLN A 299 -16.91 -4.32 -9.70
C GLN A 299 -16.75 -2.84 -9.37
N GLN A 300 -16.93 -2.46 -8.09
CA GLN A 300 -16.64 -1.09 -7.66
C GLN A 300 -15.19 -0.71 -7.92
N TYR A 301 -14.25 -1.57 -7.57
CA TYR A 301 -12.82 -1.32 -7.72
C TYR A 301 -12.39 -1.28 -9.18
N GLU A 302 -12.89 -2.18 -10.03
CA GLU A 302 -12.69 -2.15 -11.48
C GLU A 302 -13.17 -0.84 -12.12
N MET A 303 -14.38 -0.39 -11.73
CA MET A 303 -14.92 0.88 -12.21
C MET A 303 -14.10 2.07 -11.73
N ALA A 304 -13.68 2.08 -10.46
CA ALA A 304 -12.88 3.16 -9.90
C ALA A 304 -11.53 3.29 -10.61
N GLU A 305 -10.86 2.19 -10.93
CA GLU A 305 -9.63 2.18 -11.71
C GLU A 305 -9.83 2.83 -13.07
N LEU A 306 -10.88 2.43 -13.80
CA LEU A 306 -11.18 2.96 -15.13
C LEU A 306 -11.61 4.43 -15.10
N MET A 307 -12.37 4.86 -14.08
CA MET A 307 -12.77 6.23 -13.89
C MET A 307 -11.61 7.15 -13.50
N GLY A 308 -10.70 6.67 -12.65
CA GLY A 308 -9.58 7.45 -12.14
C GLY A 308 -8.48 7.66 -13.17
N GLY A 309 -8.11 6.62 -13.88
CA GLY A 309 -7.09 6.64 -14.94
C GLY A 309 -5.66 6.95 -14.48
N ASN A 310 -5.43 7.17 -13.19
CA ASN A 310 -4.16 7.63 -12.61
C ASN A 310 -3.49 6.61 -11.67
N ILE A 311 -4.03 5.41 -11.56
CA ILE A 311 -3.44 4.35 -10.74
C ILE A 311 -2.28 3.75 -11.53
N ILE A 312 -1.04 3.99 -11.06
CA ILE A 312 0.20 3.52 -11.71
C ILE A 312 0.76 2.24 -11.07
N THR A 313 0.40 1.98 -9.82
CA THR A 313 0.69 0.74 -9.11
C THR A 313 -0.53 0.33 -8.30
N HIS A 314 -0.70 -0.96 -8.08
CA HIS A 314 -1.63 -1.49 -7.09
C HIS A 314 -0.83 -1.88 -5.85
N SER A 315 -1.12 -1.22 -4.73
CA SER A 315 -0.64 -1.62 -3.41
C SER A 315 -1.79 -2.24 -2.65
N LEU A 316 -1.59 -3.44 -2.14
CA LEU A 316 -2.66 -4.19 -1.47
C LEU A 316 -2.12 -5.13 -0.40
N TYR A 317 -2.94 -5.36 0.61
CA TYR A 317 -2.75 -6.40 1.59
C TYR A 317 -3.55 -7.64 1.20
N LEU A 318 -2.93 -8.79 1.32
CA LEU A 318 -3.50 -10.10 1.02
C LEU A 318 -3.60 -10.91 2.31
N THR A 319 -4.79 -11.34 2.64
CA THR A 319 -5.09 -12.14 3.84
C THR A 319 -5.97 -13.34 3.49
N ARG A 320 -6.14 -14.27 4.43
CA ARG A 320 -7.00 -15.44 4.22
C ARG A 320 -8.47 -15.08 4.03
N ASN A 321 -8.93 -14.02 4.69
CA ASN A 321 -10.31 -13.55 4.60
C ASN A 321 -10.46 -12.11 5.08
N ALA A 322 -11.64 -11.52 4.87
CA ALA A 322 -11.94 -10.14 5.27
C ALA A 322 -11.94 -9.91 6.79
N ALA A 323 -12.06 -10.96 7.63
CA ALA A 323 -12.02 -10.83 9.08
C ALA A 323 -10.63 -10.48 9.62
N CYS A 324 -9.60 -10.50 8.77
CA CYS A 324 -8.27 -9.98 9.10
C CYS A 324 -8.20 -8.44 9.11
N THR A 325 -9.17 -7.75 8.54
CA THR A 325 -9.30 -6.29 8.66
C THR A 325 -10.02 -5.93 9.96
N ALA A 326 -9.54 -4.92 10.67
CA ALA A 326 -10.15 -4.45 11.92
C ALA A 326 -11.61 -4.03 11.70
N PRO A 327 -12.58 -4.64 12.41
CA PRO A 327 -13.99 -4.44 12.13
C PRO A 327 -14.49 -3.09 12.66
N TYR A 328 -15.24 -2.36 11.84
CA TYR A 328 -16.06 -1.24 12.30
C TYR A 328 -17.35 -1.77 12.94
N GLY A 329 -17.79 -1.10 14.01
CA GLY A 329 -19.05 -1.46 14.70
C GLY A 329 -18.84 -2.24 16.01
N ASP A 330 -17.60 -2.56 16.36
CA ASP A 330 -17.25 -3.19 17.62
C ASP A 330 -16.80 -2.11 18.65
N PRO A 331 -17.47 -2.01 19.82
CA PRO A 331 -17.17 -0.99 20.84
C PRO A 331 -15.80 -1.11 21.49
N ASP A 332 -15.14 -2.26 21.39
CA ASP A 332 -13.83 -2.51 22.02
C ASP A 332 -12.67 -1.94 21.18
N TYR A 333 -12.92 -1.52 19.96
CA TYR A 333 -11.90 -0.95 19.11
C TYR A 333 -11.65 0.52 19.36
N VAL A 334 -10.37 0.88 19.35
CA VAL A 334 -9.87 2.25 19.47
C VAL A 334 -9.72 2.85 18.07
N PRO A 335 -10.51 3.87 17.71
CA PRO A 335 -10.26 4.66 16.52
C PRO A 335 -9.07 5.60 16.74
N PHE A 336 -8.17 5.69 15.75
CA PHE A 336 -7.05 6.63 15.81
C PHE A 336 -6.79 7.26 14.45
N PHE A 337 -6.42 8.54 14.47
CA PHE A 337 -6.01 9.23 13.24
C PHE A 337 -4.62 8.78 12.84
N TYR A 338 -4.52 8.40 11.58
CA TYR A 338 -3.31 7.99 10.93
C TYR A 338 -2.85 9.11 9.99
N HIS A 339 -1.59 9.48 10.06
CA HIS A 339 -0.99 10.67 9.48
C HIS A 339 -1.46 12.00 10.08
N GLU A 340 -0.53 12.66 10.72
CA GLU A 340 -0.67 14.07 11.09
C GLU A 340 -0.72 14.98 9.83
N PRO A 341 -1.42 16.12 9.89
CA PRO A 341 -1.86 16.79 11.12
C PRO A 341 -3.33 16.58 11.50
N LEU A 342 -4.03 15.57 10.99
CA LEU A 342 -5.44 15.39 11.31
C LEU A 342 -5.58 14.88 12.75
N THR A 343 -6.16 15.75 13.62
CA THR A 343 -6.54 15.39 14.98
C THR A 343 -8.06 15.35 15.13
N GLY A 344 -8.55 14.76 16.23
CA GLY A 344 -9.98 14.75 16.54
C GLY A 344 -10.59 16.15 16.52
N ASP A 345 -9.91 17.14 17.09
CA ASP A 345 -10.38 18.52 17.13
C ASP A 345 -10.46 19.15 15.74
N ILE A 346 -9.44 18.99 14.90
CA ILE A 346 -9.45 19.50 13.52
C ILE A 346 -10.56 18.82 12.71
N ALA A 347 -10.67 17.49 12.79
CA ALA A 347 -11.72 16.75 12.12
C ALA A 347 -13.12 17.20 12.59
N ALA A 348 -13.32 17.33 13.89
CA ALA A 348 -14.55 17.80 14.49
C ALA A 348 -14.92 19.22 14.04
N GLN A 349 -13.95 20.13 13.93
CA GLN A 349 -14.17 21.49 13.44
C GLN A 349 -14.61 21.48 11.98
N VAL A 350 -13.94 20.71 11.12
CA VAL A 350 -14.30 20.58 9.70
C VAL A 350 -15.71 20.02 9.56
N PHE A 351 -16.02 18.95 10.27
CA PHE A 351 -17.34 18.31 10.24
C PHE A 351 -18.42 19.17 10.90
N GLY A 352 -18.09 19.87 11.99
CA GLY A 352 -18.99 20.78 12.69
C GLY A 352 -19.40 21.98 11.84
N ASN A 353 -18.49 22.53 11.04
CA ASN A 353 -18.76 23.65 10.13
C ASN A 353 -19.81 23.31 9.07
N SER A 354 -19.98 22.05 8.74
CA SER A 354 -21.01 21.58 7.81
C SER A 354 -22.43 21.67 8.36
N ARG A 355 -22.59 21.81 9.68
CA ARG A 355 -23.89 21.80 10.38
C ARG A 355 -24.77 20.59 10.07
N GLY A 356 -24.13 19.43 9.86
CA GLY A 356 -24.79 18.19 9.50
C GLY A 356 -25.18 18.07 8.01
N GLN A 357 -24.78 19.04 7.18
CA GLN A 357 -24.98 18.94 5.73
C GLN A 357 -23.78 18.25 5.05
N PRO A 358 -24.02 17.51 3.96
CA PRO A 358 -22.94 16.97 3.17
C PRO A 358 -21.96 18.06 2.70
N PHE A 359 -20.67 17.78 2.77
CA PHE A 359 -19.62 18.71 2.38
C PHE A 359 -18.48 18.02 1.64
N MET A 360 -17.65 18.81 0.97
CA MET A 360 -16.48 18.30 0.24
C MET A 360 -15.26 18.24 1.16
N LEU A 361 -14.68 17.05 1.27
CA LEU A 361 -13.35 16.85 1.81
C LEU A 361 -12.34 16.72 0.67
N ARG A 362 -11.37 17.64 0.61
CA ARG A 362 -10.32 17.62 -0.40
C ARG A 362 -9.02 17.11 0.23
N HIS A 363 -8.46 16.08 -0.35
CA HIS A 363 -7.13 15.62 0.02
C HIS A 363 -6.06 16.46 -0.68
N GLN A 364 -5.23 17.17 0.10
CA GLN A 364 -4.32 18.20 -0.45
C GLN A 364 -3.29 17.64 -1.42
N HIS A 365 -2.74 16.46 -1.14
CA HIS A 365 -1.65 15.88 -1.95
C HIS A 365 -2.16 15.13 -3.18
N SER A 366 -3.31 14.46 -3.08
CA SER A 366 -3.85 13.68 -4.21
C SER A 366 -4.79 14.48 -5.11
N GLY A 367 -5.26 15.64 -4.66
CA GLY A 367 -6.30 16.38 -5.34
C GLY A 367 -7.68 15.68 -5.32
N VAL A 368 -7.77 14.49 -4.72
CA VAL A 368 -9.02 13.75 -4.55
C VAL A 368 -9.98 14.57 -3.71
N SER A 369 -11.20 14.72 -4.20
CA SER A 369 -12.27 15.43 -3.50
C SER A 369 -13.44 14.48 -3.32
N VAL A 370 -13.81 14.21 -2.07
CA VAL A 370 -14.89 13.28 -1.74
C VAL A 370 -16.03 14.00 -1.03
N MET A 371 -17.26 13.60 -1.34
CA MET A 371 -18.43 14.07 -0.62
C MET A 371 -18.55 13.27 0.68
N VAL A 372 -18.65 13.95 1.79
CA VAL A 372 -18.82 13.34 3.12
C VAL A 372 -20.17 13.72 3.67
N ASN A 373 -20.91 12.73 4.14
CA ASN A 373 -22.09 12.95 4.96
C ASN A 373 -21.66 12.84 6.44
N PRO A 374 -21.67 13.94 7.21
CA PRO A 374 -21.14 13.95 8.56
C PRO A 374 -22.02 13.23 9.59
N GLY A 375 -23.23 12.85 9.25
CA GLY A 375 -24.21 12.38 10.22
C GLY A 375 -24.66 13.49 11.20
N LYS A 376 -25.52 13.14 12.12
CA LYS A 376 -26.01 14.05 13.17
C LYS A 376 -25.02 14.21 14.31
N TYR A 377 -24.26 13.18 14.62
CA TYR A 377 -23.37 13.08 15.77
C TYR A 377 -21.88 13.05 15.40
N GLY A 378 -21.55 12.92 14.13
CA GLY A 378 -20.19 12.66 13.65
C GLY A 378 -19.15 13.67 14.14
N ALA A 379 -19.44 14.97 14.09
CA ALA A 379 -18.52 15.99 14.60
C ALA A 379 -18.20 15.81 16.10
N LYS A 380 -19.21 15.45 16.91
CA LYS A 380 -19.01 15.22 18.35
C LYS A 380 -18.24 13.93 18.63
N ILE A 381 -18.46 12.87 17.82
CA ILE A 381 -17.72 11.62 17.92
C ILE A 381 -16.25 11.87 17.55
N LEU A 382 -15.99 12.58 16.44
CA LEU A 382 -14.63 12.92 16.00
C LEU A 382 -13.85 13.71 17.04
N ALA A 383 -14.49 14.68 17.74
CA ALA A 383 -13.85 15.43 18.81
C ALA A 383 -13.40 14.58 20.00
N LEU A 384 -13.98 13.41 20.18
CA LEU A 384 -13.64 12.48 21.26
C LEU A 384 -12.57 11.46 20.85
N ILE A 385 -12.21 11.38 19.58
CA ILE A 385 -11.17 10.46 19.08
C ILE A 385 -9.80 11.02 19.44
N ASP A 386 -9.11 10.35 20.38
CA ASP A 386 -7.77 10.70 20.85
C ASP A 386 -6.74 9.58 20.58
N GLY A 387 -7.16 8.53 19.91
CA GLY A 387 -6.35 7.35 19.65
C GLY A 387 -6.07 6.50 20.90
N ARG A 388 -6.81 6.68 21.98
CA ARG A 388 -6.65 5.95 23.25
C ARG A 388 -7.94 5.32 23.75
N ARG A 389 -9.05 6.00 23.56
CA ARG A 389 -10.39 5.55 23.97
C ARG A 389 -10.99 4.64 22.91
N SER A 390 -11.61 3.56 23.38
CA SER A 390 -12.43 2.70 22.51
C SER A 390 -13.71 3.44 22.07
N PHE A 391 -14.38 2.93 21.05
CA PHE A 391 -15.71 3.44 20.69
C PHE A 391 -16.69 3.36 21.85
N GLY A 392 -16.63 2.29 22.67
CA GLY A 392 -17.45 2.16 23.85
C GLY A 392 -17.26 3.32 24.82
N GLU A 393 -16.01 3.64 25.17
CA GLU A 393 -15.66 4.75 26.07
C GLU A 393 -16.02 6.11 25.44
N ILE A 394 -15.81 6.30 24.15
CA ILE A 394 -16.21 7.49 23.40
C ILE A 394 -17.74 7.69 23.49
N PHE A 395 -18.52 6.63 23.28
CA PHE A 395 -19.96 6.69 23.31
C PHE A 395 -20.52 6.88 24.75
N GLU A 396 -19.87 6.36 25.76
CA GLU A 396 -20.20 6.65 27.16
C GLU A 396 -19.97 8.12 27.48
N GLN A 397 -18.83 8.67 27.08
CA GLN A 397 -18.54 10.11 27.26
C GLN A 397 -19.51 10.99 26.47
N PHE A 398 -19.85 10.58 25.24
CA PHE A 398 -20.88 11.25 24.44
C PHE A 398 -22.22 11.32 25.18
N ARG A 399 -22.69 10.19 25.74
CA ARG A 399 -23.94 10.12 26.50
C ARG A 399 -23.90 10.91 27.82
N ALA A 400 -22.78 10.90 28.51
CA ALA A 400 -22.61 11.70 29.73
C ALA A 400 -22.73 13.21 29.45
N ALA A 401 -22.36 13.67 28.26
CA ALA A 401 -22.51 15.06 27.82
C ALA A 401 -23.84 15.35 27.12
N TRP A 402 -24.80 14.39 27.09
CA TRP A 402 -26.05 14.54 26.36
C TRP A 402 -26.99 15.55 27.03
N GLN A 403 -27.41 16.56 26.27
CA GLN A 403 -28.34 17.61 26.72
C GLN A 403 -29.67 17.63 25.92
N GLY A 404 -29.91 16.59 25.13
CA GLY A 404 -31.13 16.46 24.32
C GLY A 404 -32.38 16.22 25.16
N LYS A 405 -33.55 16.61 24.66
CA LYS A 405 -34.84 16.36 25.30
C LYS A 405 -35.27 14.88 25.25
N ALA A 406 -34.78 14.14 24.28
CA ALA A 406 -35.01 12.71 24.11
C ALA A 406 -33.91 11.91 24.84
N ALA A 407 -34.14 10.61 25.02
CA ALA A 407 -33.12 9.69 25.51
C ALA A 407 -31.84 9.76 24.65
N ALA A 408 -30.68 9.60 25.29
CA ALA A 408 -29.40 9.54 24.59
C ALA A 408 -29.37 8.34 23.65
N PRO A 409 -28.74 8.46 22.46
CA PRO A 409 -28.65 7.35 21.50
C PRO A 409 -27.83 6.19 22.05
N ASP A 410 -28.22 4.96 21.70
CA ASP A 410 -27.46 3.76 22.01
C ASP A 410 -26.26 3.57 21.07
N ASN A 411 -25.43 2.56 21.33
CA ASN A 411 -24.23 2.29 20.53
C ASN A 411 -24.58 1.99 19.07
N ALA A 412 -25.64 1.22 18.81
CA ALA A 412 -26.05 0.88 17.46
C ALA A 412 -26.42 2.12 16.63
N THR A 413 -27.17 3.04 17.25
CA THR A 413 -27.55 4.34 16.65
C THR A 413 -26.29 5.20 16.37
N LEU A 414 -25.33 5.25 17.30
CA LEU A 414 -24.12 6.06 17.12
C LEU A 414 -23.20 5.47 16.05
N PHE A 415 -23.04 4.14 16.00
CA PHE A 415 -22.32 3.48 14.91
C PHE A 415 -22.98 3.71 13.55
N ALA A 416 -24.30 3.55 13.46
CA ALA A 416 -25.01 3.78 12.20
C ALA A 416 -24.90 5.23 11.71
N ASP A 417 -24.95 6.22 12.60
CA ASP A 417 -24.79 7.64 12.27
C ASP A 417 -23.36 8.00 11.81
N PHE A 418 -22.35 7.36 12.38
CA PHE A 418 -20.94 7.64 12.09
C PHE A 418 -20.37 6.79 10.94
N ALA A 419 -21.09 5.77 10.46
CA ALA A 419 -20.60 4.78 9.50
C ALA A 419 -20.04 5.41 8.21
N GLU A 420 -20.76 6.35 7.58
CA GLU A 420 -20.32 6.97 6.32
C GLU A 420 -19.09 7.88 6.55
N SER A 421 -19.03 8.57 7.68
CA SER A 421 -17.86 9.36 8.07
C SER A 421 -16.63 8.47 8.27
N TYR A 422 -16.81 7.35 8.97
CA TYR A 422 -15.75 6.35 9.15
C TYR A 422 -15.30 5.76 7.81
N GLU A 423 -16.24 5.27 6.98
CA GLU A 423 -15.94 4.70 5.65
C GLU A 423 -15.08 5.67 4.81
N THR A 424 -15.49 6.94 4.78
CA THR A 424 -14.77 7.97 4.00
C THR A 424 -13.36 8.21 4.55
N LEU A 425 -13.22 8.38 5.87
CA LEU A 425 -11.91 8.63 6.48
C LEU A 425 -11.01 7.40 6.42
N ASN A 426 -11.56 6.19 6.54
CA ASN A 426 -10.82 4.94 6.40
C ASN A 426 -10.36 4.72 4.95
N ALA A 427 -11.24 4.93 3.97
CA ALA A 427 -10.88 4.81 2.55
C ALA A 427 -9.84 5.86 2.10
N LEU A 428 -9.73 6.98 2.82
CA LEU A 428 -8.66 7.97 2.66
C LEU A 428 -7.45 7.67 3.55
N GLU A 429 -7.42 6.52 4.21
CA GLU A 429 -6.36 6.08 5.14
C GLU A 429 -6.08 7.11 6.23
N ARG A 430 -7.15 7.78 6.74
CA ARG A 430 -7.05 8.79 7.79
C ARG A 430 -7.50 8.32 9.15
N LEU A 431 -8.39 7.32 9.20
CA LEU A 431 -8.93 6.78 10.45
C LEU A 431 -8.84 5.25 10.42
N LEU A 432 -8.01 4.71 11.27
CA LEU A 432 -7.77 3.28 11.42
C LEU A 432 -8.27 2.80 12.79
N LEU A 433 -8.33 1.48 12.95
CA LEU A 433 -8.79 0.82 14.17
C LEU A 433 -7.75 -0.15 14.71
N ARG A 434 -7.64 -0.24 16.04
CA ARG A 434 -6.91 -1.29 16.75
C ARG A 434 -7.67 -1.72 18.01
N LEU A 435 -7.40 -2.93 18.49
CA LEU A 435 -8.04 -3.42 19.69
C LEU A 435 -7.39 -2.79 20.95
N VAL A 436 -8.19 -2.46 21.97
CA VAL A 436 -7.75 -1.89 23.27
C VAL A 436 -6.61 -2.69 23.90
N SER A 437 -6.68 -4.02 23.87
CA SER A 437 -5.68 -4.91 24.48
C SER A 437 -4.27 -4.72 23.89
N VAL A 438 -4.13 -4.14 22.72
CA VAL A 438 -2.82 -3.89 22.07
C VAL A 438 -2.17 -2.62 22.63
N ASP A 439 -2.95 -1.65 23.11
CA ASP A 439 -2.45 -0.38 23.66
C ASP A 439 -1.66 -0.53 24.95
N ALA A 440 -1.99 -1.52 25.78
CA ALA A 440 -1.25 -1.79 27.02
C ALA A 440 0.22 -2.15 26.76
N ALA A 441 0.54 -2.63 25.56
CA ALA A 441 1.88 -3.06 25.16
C ALA A 441 2.73 -1.92 24.53
N THR A 442 2.12 -0.81 24.09
CA THR A 442 2.80 0.31 23.40
C THR A 442 3.19 1.46 24.34
N LYS A 443 2.82 1.40 25.62
CA LYS A 443 3.04 2.48 26.61
C LYS A 443 4.31 2.31 27.47
N GLN A 444 5.27 1.45 27.08
CA GLN A 444 6.55 1.34 27.79
C GLN A 444 7.72 1.77 26.92
#